data_db6acc59a16b645a762e3127caac0ed6
#
_entry.id   db6acc59a16b645a762e3127caac0ed6
#
_cell.length_a   1.000
_cell.length_b   1.000
_cell.length_c   1.000
_cell.angle_alpha   90.00
_cell.angle_beta   90.00
_cell.angle_gamma   90.00
#
_symmetry.space_group_name_H-M   'P 1'
#
loop_
_entity.id
_entity.type
_entity.pdbx_description
1 polymer ?
#
loop_
_entity_poly.entity_id
_entity_poly.type
_entity_poly.pdbx_seq_one_letter_code
_entity_poly.pdbx_strand_id
1 'polypeptide(L)'
;MLKSQFENNTLTIFLEGKIDSLSAPGLEEEINQLHRKYPAETIILDCDKLEYTTSAGLRVILRVKQEVDDTRLINVHSEVYDIFDMTGFTEMMTVEKAYRVISVEGCEVIGQGANGKIYRIDRDTIVKVFLNADALEEIHRQRELARTAFVLGVPTAIPFDVVRIESGGLGSVYELLNATSYAKLLINGEKTLDEVAEMSIKMLKLIHSKVVKPGSMPDMKAVALNWADFLKDYLPEDLYTKLHALIDAAPVDMHMMHGDYHIKNVMLQNGESLLIDMDTLCHGHPIFELASMYNSYEGYSVLDHSNVTDFLGISYETAVAFWRKSLELYLGTKDVSVLNEVENKAKIIGYTRIMRRRIRRHGFETEAGKAEIENCRKVLEELLPKTDTLLF
;
A
#
# COMPACT_ATOMS: atom_id res chain seq x y z
N MET A 1 -29.08 -10.32 -33.90
CA MET A 1 -29.79 -9.48 -32.89
C MET A 1 -28.95 -9.52 -31.61
N LEU A 2 -28.50 -8.37 -31.15
CA LEU A 2 -27.73 -8.25 -29.93
C LEU A 2 -28.52 -8.74 -28.70
N LYS A 3 -27.85 -9.47 -27.83
CA LYS A 3 -28.39 -9.83 -26.54
C LYS A 3 -28.41 -8.58 -25.67
N SER A 4 -29.53 -8.30 -25.00
CA SER A 4 -29.67 -7.12 -24.16
C SER A 4 -30.66 -7.36 -23.01
N GLN A 5 -30.52 -6.57 -21.95
CA GLN A 5 -31.39 -6.56 -20.78
C GLN A 5 -31.71 -5.10 -20.43
N PHE A 6 -32.99 -4.82 -20.07
CA PHE A 6 -33.38 -3.48 -19.64
C PHE A 6 -34.07 -3.55 -18.29
N GLU A 7 -33.45 -2.91 -17.30
CA GLU A 7 -33.92 -2.85 -15.92
C GLU A 7 -33.54 -1.51 -15.28
N ASN A 8 -34.42 -0.93 -14.48
CA ASN A 8 -34.16 0.31 -13.71
C ASN A 8 -33.51 1.44 -14.54
N ASN A 9 -34.07 1.76 -15.71
CA ASN A 9 -33.53 2.76 -16.64
C ASN A 9 -32.12 2.47 -17.19
N THR A 10 -31.61 1.26 -16.99
CA THR A 10 -30.33 0.81 -17.49
C THR A 10 -30.50 -0.20 -18.61
N LEU A 11 -29.88 0.04 -19.75
CA LEU A 11 -29.81 -0.88 -20.88
C LEU A 11 -28.45 -1.54 -20.91
N THR A 12 -28.39 -2.82 -20.57
CA THR A 12 -27.17 -3.65 -20.72
C THR A 12 -27.18 -4.33 -22.07
N ILE A 13 -26.10 -4.17 -22.83
CA ILE A 13 -25.89 -4.74 -24.17
C ILE A 13 -24.66 -5.63 -24.10
N PHE A 14 -24.79 -6.89 -24.49
CA PHE A 14 -23.70 -7.86 -24.47
C PHE A 14 -22.97 -7.87 -25.82
N LEU A 15 -21.70 -7.47 -25.81
CA LEU A 15 -20.82 -7.47 -26.98
C LEU A 15 -20.10 -8.82 -27.10
N GLU A 16 -20.09 -9.41 -28.31
CA GLU A 16 -19.47 -10.73 -28.53
C GLU A 16 -18.57 -10.72 -29.76
N GLY A 17 -17.49 -11.50 -29.73
CA GLY A 17 -16.56 -11.73 -30.83
C GLY A 17 -15.74 -10.51 -31.20
N LYS A 18 -15.62 -10.23 -32.52
CA LYS A 18 -14.78 -9.15 -33.05
C LYS A 18 -15.61 -8.02 -33.64
N ILE A 19 -15.30 -6.80 -33.24
CA ILE A 19 -15.92 -5.61 -33.84
C ILE A 19 -14.92 -4.95 -34.79
N ASP A 20 -15.12 -5.17 -36.06
CA ASP A 20 -14.29 -4.65 -37.14
C ASP A 20 -15.09 -3.73 -38.11
N SER A 21 -14.48 -3.37 -39.24
CA SER A 21 -15.10 -2.48 -40.22
C SER A 21 -16.33 -3.10 -40.92
N LEU A 22 -16.48 -4.42 -40.89
CA LEU A 22 -17.60 -5.12 -41.50
C LEU A 22 -18.76 -5.27 -40.52
N SER A 23 -18.48 -5.59 -39.26
CA SER A 23 -19.48 -5.80 -38.21
C SER A 23 -19.97 -4.51 -37.53
N ALA A 24 -19.12 -3.48 -37.46
CA ALA A 24 -19.43 -2.23 -36.76
C ALA A 24 -20.72 -1.51 -37.25
N PRO A 25 -21.04 -1.39 -38.57
CA PRO A 25 -22.26 -0.74 -39.01
C PRO A 25 -23.53 -1.47 -38.56
N GLY A 26 -23.53 -2.82 -38.58
CA GLY A 26 -24.66 -3.62 -38.10
C GLY A 26 -24.82 -3.53 -36.60
N LEU A 27 -23.72 -3.52 -35.84
CA LEU A 27 -23.71 -3.32 -34.41
C LEU A 27 -24.33 -1.96 -34.02
N GLU A 28 -23.94 -0.90 -34.70
CA GLU A 28 -24.45 0.46 -34.45
C GLU A 28 -25.98 0.53 -34.67
N GLU A 29 -26.45 -0.03 -35.78
CA GLU A 29 -27.88 -0.04 -36.09
C GLU A 29 -28.67 -0.82 -35.03
N GLU A 30 -28.19 -1.98 -34.58
CA GLU A 30 -28.84 -2.77 -33.54
C GLU A 30 -28.84 -2.04 -32.19
N ILE A 31 -27.75 -1.38 -31.80
CA ILE A 31 -27.70 -0.57 -30.58
C ILE A 31 -28.73 0.57 -30.64
N ASN A 32 -28.78 1.29 -31.76
CA ASN A 32 -29.72 2.39 -31.96
C ASN A 32 -31.20 1.93 -31.91
N GLN A 33 -31.49 0.75 -32.46
CA GLN A 33 -32.82 0.14 -32.38
C GLN A 33 -33.17 -0.22 -30.94
N LEU A 34 -32.25 -0.78 -30.17
CA LEU A 34 -32.43 -1.12 -28.76
C LEU A 34 -32.65 0.14 -27.92
N HIS A 35 -31.85 1.19 -28.13
CA HIS A 35 -32.01 2.45 -27.38
C HIS A 35 -33.33 3.18 -27.69
N ARG A 36 -33.75 3.16 -28.96
CA ARG A 36 -35.12 3.68 -29.34
C ARG A 36 -36.24 2.90 -28.68
N LYS A 37 -36.06 1.57 -28.55
CA LYS A 37 -37.09 0.71 -27.92
C LYS A 37 -37.11 0.83 -26.41
N TYR A 38 -35.94 1.04 -25.80
CA TYR A 38 -35.68 1.12 -24.37
C TYR A 38 -34.88 2.39 -24.09
N PRO A 39 -35.55 3.58 -24.01
CA PRO A 39 -34.84 4.80 -23.65
C PRO A 39 -34.20 4.67 -22.25
N ALA A 40 -32.90 4.64 -22.21
CA ALA A 40 -32.10 4.41 -21.00
C ALA A 40 -31.32 5.66 -20.60
N GLU A 41 -31.24 5.92 -19.31
CA GLU A 41 -30.33 6.94 -18.75
C GLU A 41 -28.89 6.44 -18.61
N THR A 42 -28.74 5.12 -18.48
CA THR A 42 -27.45 4.45 -18.39
C THR A 42 -27.37 3.33 -19.44
N ILE A 43 -26.27 3.29 -20.21
CA ILE A 43 -25.95 2.16 -21.10
C ILE A 43 -24.73 1.44 -20.56
N ILE A 44 -24.86 0.13 -20.35
CA ILE A 44 -23.75 -0.76 -19.99
C ILE A 44 -23.43 -1.64 -21.19
N LEU A 45 -22.21 -1.56 -21.68
CA LEU A 45 -21.68 -2.45 -22.71
C LEU A 45 -20.86 -3.55 -21.99
N ASP A 46 -21.45 -4.73 -21.90
CA ASP A 46 -20.80 -5.90 -21.30
C ASP A 46 -19.90 -6.57 -22.33
N CYS A 47 -18.60 -6.55 -22.06
CA CYS A 47 -17.52 -7.00 -22.93
C CYS A 47 -17.00 -8.40 -22.58
N ASP A 48 -17.68 -9.16 -21.72
CA ASP A 48 -17.21 -10.50 -21.28
C ASP A 48 -16.84 -11.43 -22.45
N LYS A 49 -17.53 -11.28 -23.59
CA LYS A 49 -17.27 -12.07 -24.78
C LYS A 49 -16.68 -11.28 -25.95
N LEU A 50 -16.28 -10.04 -25.72
CA LEU A 50 -15.62 -9.23 -26.73
C LEU A 50 -14.14 -9.62 -26.83
N GLU A 51 -13.76 -10.21 -27.97
CA GLU A 51 -12.40 -10.69 -28.22
C GLU A 51 -11.46 -9.60 -28.77
N TYR A 52 -12.01 -8.67 -29.56
CA TYR A 52 -11.21 -7.65 -30.22
C TYR A 52 -12.08 -6.50 -30.74
N THR A 53 -11.54 -5.30 -30.80
CA THR A 53 -12.18 -4.15 -31.45
C THR A 53 -11.20 -3.36 -32.30
N THR A 54 -11.68 -2.83 -33.42
CA THR A 54 -10.92 -1.92 -34.29
C THR A 54 -11.36 -0.48 -34.10
N SER A 55 -10.70 0.46 -34.79
CA SER A 55 -11.14 1.85 -34.82
C SER A 55 -12.60 2.05 -35.29
N ALA A 56 -13.16 1.11 -36.05
CA ALA A 56 -14.56 1.16 -36.43
C ALA A 56 -15.48 0.88 -35.24
N GLY A 57 -15.16 -0.18 -34.45
CA GLY A 57 -15.89 -0.47 -33.22
C GLY A 57 -15.75 0.63 -32.16
N LEU A 58 -14.53 1.16 -32.00
CA LEU A 58 -14.31 2.31 -31.10
C LEU A 58 -15.19 3.51 -31.44
N ARG A 59 -15.36 3.83 -32.71
CA ARG A 59 -16.27 4.91 -33.15
C ARG A 59 -17.73 4.63 -32.82
N VAL A 60 -18.19 3.38 -32.91
CA VAL A 60 -19.54 3.01 -32.48
C VAL A 60 -19.71 3.27 -30.99
N ILE A 61 -18.79 2.77 -30.16
CA ILE A 61 -18.83 2.97 -28.70
C ILE A 61 -18.80 4.46 -28.34
N LEU A 62 -17.95 5.24 -29.03
CA LEU A 62 -17.87 6.69 -28.81
C LEU A 62 -19.20 7.39 -29.13
N ARG A 63 -19.91 7.01 -30.20
CA ARG A 63 -21.23 7.57 -30.52
C ARG A 63 -22.28 7.21 -29.49
N VAL A 64 -22.27 5.98 -28.99
CA VAL A 64 -23.13 5.58 -27.86
C VAL A 64 -22.89 6.48 -26.63
N LYS A 65 -21.62 6.72 -26.29
CA LYS A 65 -21.24 7.63 -25.19
C LYS A 65 -21.69 9.07 -25.45
N GLN A 66 -21.66 9.53 -26.68
CA GLN A 66 -22.13 10.88 -27.04
C GLN A 66 -23.65 11.01 -26.95
N GLU A 67 -24.40 9.94 -27.18
CA GLU A 67 -25.87 9.92 -27.07
C GLU A 67 -26.33 9.76 -25.60
N VAL A 68 -25.62 8.91 -24.84
CA VAL A 68 -25.93 8.65 -23.41
C VAL A 68 -24.66 8.87 -22.59
N ASP A 69 -24.65 9.93 -21.81
CA ASP A 69 -23.46 10.34 -21.05
C ASP A 69 -23.04 9.28 -20.03
N ASP A 70 -23.96 8.62 -19.34
CA ASP A 70 -23.63 7.49 -18.46
C ASP A 70 -23.51 6.18 -19.26
N THR A 71 -22.49 6.09 -20.11
CA THR A 71 -22.11 4.85 -20.82
C THR A 71 -20.90 4.25 -20.16
N ARG A 72 -20.96 2.96 -19.84
CA ARG A 72 -19.90 2.19 -19.15
C ARG A 72 -19.59 0.93 -19.92
N LEU A 73 -18.30 0.54 -19.94
CA LEU A 73 -17.79 -0.73 -20.42
C LEU A 73 -17.44 -1.60 -19.22
N ILE A 74 -18.02 -2.80 -19.13
CA ILE A 74 -17.74 -3.73 -18.03
C ILE A 74 -17.23 -5.06 -18.56
N ASN A 75 -16.60 -5.85 -17.69
CA ASN A 75 -16.06 -7.19 -17.99
C ASN A 75 -15.07 -7.18 -19.17
N VAL A 76 -14.25 -6.16 -19.29
CA VAL A 76 -13.31 -5.98 -20.41
C VAL A 76 -12.04 -6.82 -20.16
N HIS A 77 -11.80 -7.85 -20.99
CA HIS A 77 -10.58 -8.63 -20.92
C HIS A 77 -9.33 -7.79 -21.19
N SER A 78 -8.17 -8.18 -20.62
CA SER A 78 -6.95 -7.39 -20.64
C SER A 78 -6.52 -6.91 -22.02
N GLU A 79 -6.59 -7.76 -23.04
CA GLU A 79 -6.18 -7.41 -24.43
C GLU A 79 -7.08 -6.32 -25.03
N VAL A 80 -8.38 -6.36 -24.75
CA VAL A 80 -9.33 -5.35 -25.21
C VAL A 80 -9.25 -4.09 -24.36
N TYR A 81 -8.98 -4.24 -23.06
CA TYR A 81 -8.76 -3.10 -22.18
C TYR A 81 -7.55 -2.28 -22.61
N ASP A 82 -6.44 -2.92 -22.98
CA ASP A 82 -5.25 -2.23 -23.45
C ASP A 82 -5.53 -1.39 -24.72
N ILE A 83 -6.46 -1.84 -25.59
CA ILE A 83 -6.91 -1.05 -26.74
C ILE A 83 -7.68 0.19 -26.27
N PHE A 84 -8.60 0.06 -25.31
CA PHE A 84 -9.37 1.18 -24.78
C PHE A 84 -8.45 2.19 -24.05
N ASP A 85 -7.47 1.69 -23.31
CA ASP A 85 -6.51 2.54 -22.59
C ASP A 85 -5.62 3.32 -23.56
N MET A 86 -4.98 2.66 -24.51
CA MET A 86 -4.15 3.30 -25.52
C MET A 86 -4.89 4.32 -26.39
N THR A 87 -6.20 4.18 -26.53
CA THR A 87 -7.04 5.09 -27.32
C THR A 87 -7.75 6.15 -26.51
N GLY A 88 -7.49 6.22 -25.20
CA GLY A 88 -8.01 7.25 -24.29
C GLY A 88 -9.46 7.03 -23.84
N PHE A 89 -10.06 5.86 -24.07
CA PHE A 89 -11.43 5.57 -23.64
C PHE A 89 -11.54 5.49 -22.11
N THR A 90 -10.50 5.02 -21.43
CA THR A 90 -10.41 4.97 -19.97
C THR A 90 -10.45 6.35 -19.30
N GLU A 91 -10.06 7.40 -20.03
CA GLU A 91 -10.13 8.79 -19.57
C GLU A 91 -11.53 9.41 -19.84
N MET A 92 -12.27 8.89 -20.83
CA MET A 92 -13.56 9.46 -21.28
C MET A 92 -14.78 8.79 -20.63
N MET A 93 -14.66 7.54 -20.20
CA MET A 93 -15.77 6.77 -19.62
C MET A 93 -15.27 5.68 -18.68
N THR A 94 -16.15 5.15 -17.87
CA THR A 94 -15.84 4.00 -17.00
C THR A 94 -15.59 2.75 -17.83
N VAL A 95 -14.38 2.19 -17.73
CA VAL A 95 -13.97 0.92 -18.35
C VAL A 95 -13.49 -0.03 -17.25
N GLU A 96 -14.29 -1.05 -16.94
CA GLU A 96 -13.98 -2.02 -15.89
C GLU A 96 -13.37 -3.30 -16.48
N LYS A 97 -12.20 -3.69 -15.97
CA LYS A 97 -11.55 -4.94 -16.38
C LYS A 97 -12.36 -6.16 -15.91
N ALA A 98 -12.36 -7.20 -16.74
CA ALA A 98 -12.74 -8.54 -16.31
C ALA A 98 -11.66 -9.10 -15.36
N TYR A 99 -12.07 -9.52 -14.18
CA TYR A 99 -11.18 -10.19 -13.23
C TYR A 99 -11.51 -11.68 -13.19
N ARG A 100 -10.49 -12.52 -13.24
CA ARG A 100 -10.63 -13.95 -13.02
C ARG A 100 -11.26 -14.19 -11.64
N VAL A 101 -12.29 -15.02 -11.57
CA VAL A 101 -12.91 -15.41 -10.30
C VAL A 101 -12.20 -16.62 -9.74
N ILE A 102 -11.83 -16.57 -8.46
CA ILE A 102 -11.22 -17.70 -7.74
C ILE A 102 -11.95 -17.95 -6.42
N SER A 103 -11.96 -19.20 -5.98
CA SER A 103 -12.41 -19.58 -4.65
C SER A 103 -11.21 -19.67 -3.70
N VAL A 104 -11.41 -19.21 -2.47
CA VAL A 104 -10.46 -19.40 -1.34
C VAL A 104 -11.04 -20.34 -0.28
N GLU A 105 -12.18 -20.98 -0.56
CA GLU A 105 -12.80 -21.95 0.33
C GLU A 105 -11.89 -23.18 0.50
N GLY A 106 -11.63 -23.55 1.76
CA GLY A 106 -10.72 -24.65 2.09
C GLY A 106 -9.23 -24.36 1.92
N CYS A 107 -8.84 -23.17 1.44
CA CYS A 107 -7.45 -22.79 1.31
C CYS A 107 -6.80 -22.48 2.67
N GLU A 108 -5.52 -22.83 2.80
CA GLU A 108 -4.71 -22.53 3.98
C GLU A 108 -4.51 -21.03 4.14
N VAL A 109 -4.81 -20.48 5.34
CA VAL A 109 -4.47 -19.11 5.70
C VAL A 109 -3.03 -19.07 6.19
N ILE A 110 -2.13 -18.48 5.41
CA ILE A 110 -0.69 -18.39 5.74
C ILE A 110 -0.29 -17.04 6.34
N GLY A 111 -1.19 -16.05 6.31
CA GLY A 111 -0.96 -14.74 6.92
C GLY A 111 -2.25 -13.96 7.11
N GLN A 112 -2.25 -13.07 8.10
CA GLN A 112 -3.34 -12.16 8.36
C GLN A 112 -2.77 -10.83 8.86
N GLY A 113 -3.20 -9.73 8.24
CA GLY A 113 -2.82 -8.36 8.58
C GLY A 113 -4.03 -7.45 8.77
N ALA A 114 -3.75 -6.17 9.00
CA ALA A 114 -4.79 -5.16 9.19
C ALA A 114 -5.68 -4.97 7.93
N ASN A 115 -5.12 -5.18 6.75
CA ASN A 115 -5.76 -4.87 5.46
C ASN A 115 -6.31 -6.11 4.74
N GLY A 116 -6.04 -7.33 5.22
CA GLY A 116 -6.48 -8.53 4.54
C GLY A 116 -5.94 -9.84 5.10
N LYS A 117 -6.29 -10.91 4.41
CA LYS A 117 -5.81 -12.27 4.69
C LYS A 117 -5.08 -12.82 3.48
N ILE A 118 -4.05 -13.63 3.72
CA ILE A 118 -3.25 -14.27 2.68
C ILE A 118 -3.57 -15.76 2.68
N TYR A 119 -4.06 -16.24 1.54
CA TYR A 119 -4.40 -17.63 1.31
C TYR A 119 -3.41 -18.26 0.33
N ARG A 120 -3.04 -19.51 0.61
CA ARG A 120 -2.31 -20.34 -0.35
C ARG A 120 -3.32 -21.02 -1.26
N ILE A 121 -3.32 -20.65 -2.56
CA ILE A 121 -4.31 -21.16 -3.53
C ILE A 121 -3.80 -22.35 -4.32
N ASP A 122 -2.48 -22.50 -4.44
CA ASP A 122 -1.85 -23.69 -5.00
C ASP A 122 -0.41 -23.87 -4.46
N ARG A 123 0.39 -24.75 -5.11
CA ARG A 123 1.75 -25.04 -4.69
C ARG A 123 2.66 -23.83 -4.66
N ASP A 124 2.53 -22.95 -5.63
CA ASP A 124 3.47 -21.87 -5.91
C ASP A 124 2.81 -20.47 -5.90
N THR A 125 1.52 -20.39 -5.48
CA THR A 125 0.75 -19.15 -5.61
C THR A 125 -0.04 -18.84 -4.33
N ILE A 126 -0.05 -17.56 -3.98
CA ILE A 126 -0.84 -17.01 -2.88
C ILE A 126 -1.74 -15.89 -3.37
N VAL A 127 -2.82 -15.64 -2.64
CA VAL A 127 -3.67 -14.47 -2.84
C VAL A 127 -3.83 -13.68 -1.55
N LYS A 128 -3.56 -12.38 -1.59
CA LYS A 128 -3.89 -11.40 -0.54
C LYS A 128 -5.31 -10.92 -0.81
N VAL A 129 -6.27 -11.38 -0.03
CA VAL A 129 -7.68 -10.96 -0.10
C VAL A 129 -7.87 -9.75 0.79
N PHE A 130 -8.42 -8.67 0.23
CA PHE A 130 -8.64 -7.43 0.95
C PHE A 130 -9.94 -7.46 1.74
N LEU A 131 -9.94 -6.83 2.92
CA LEU A 131 -11.13 -6.73 3.77
C LEU A 131 -12.18 -5.76 3.23
N ASN A 132 -11.74 -4.74 2.48
CA ASN A 132 -12.64 -3.81 1.81
C ASN A 132 -13.05 -4.39 0.45
N ALA A 133 -14.35 -4.50 0.21
CA ALA A 133 -14.88 -4.99 -1.06
C ALA A 133 -14.52 -4.07 -2.25
N ASP A 134 -14.37 -2.76 -1.99
CA ASP A 134 -14.05 -1.73 -2.99
C ASP A 134 -12.54 -1.39 -2.99
N ALA A 135 -11.68 -2.38 -2.75
CA ALA A 135 -10.24 -2.19 -2.62
C ALA A 135 -9.49 -1.99 -3.95
N LEU A 136 -10.17 -1.81 -5.08
CA LEU A 136 -9.54 -1.80 -6.40
C LEU A 136 -8.47 -0.70 -6.55
N GLU A 137 -8.78 0.52 -6.15
CA GLU A 137 -7.82 1.64 -6.18
C GLU A 137 -6.60 1.36 -5.29
N GLU A 138 -6.84 0.80 -4.11
CA GLU A 138 -5.78 0.43 -3.18
C GLU A 138 -4.88 -0.69 -3.75
N ILE A 139 -5.48 -1.69 -4.41
CA ILE A 139 -4.77 -2.77 -5.10
C ILE A 139 -3.87 -2.19 -6.20
N HIS A 140 -4.42 -1.32 -7.04
CA HIS A 140 -3.65 -0.67 -8.11
C HIS A 140 -2.52 0.19 -7.55
N ARG A 141 -2.79 0.98 -6.51
CA ARG A 141 -1.78 1.78 -5.83
C ARG A 141 -0.64 0.92 -5.28
N GLN A 142 -0.95 -0.15 -4.55
CA GLN A 142 0.06 -1.06 -4.00
C GLN A 142 0.89 -1.73 -5.11
N ARG A 143 0.25 -2.12 -6.21
CA ARG A 143 0.92 -2.71 -7.37
C ARG A 143 1.92 -1.73 -8.01
N GLU A 144 1.52 -0.49 -8.23
CA GLU A 144 2.40 0.53 -8.83
C GLU A 144 3.57 0.90 -7.90
N LEU A 145 3.35 0.94 -6.59
CA LEU A 145 4.41 1.13 -5.61
C LEU A 145 5.45 -0.01 -5.68
N ALA A 146 4.98 -1.27 -5.63
CA ALA A 146 5.85 -2.44 -5.71
C ALA A 146 6.61 -2.50 -7.04
N ARG A 147 5.93 -2.20 -8.17
CA ARG A 147 6.53 -2.13 -9.50
C ARG A 147 7.61 -1.05 -9.57
N THR A 148 7.35 0.13 -9.02
CA THR A 148 8.32 1.24 -9.01
C THR A 148 9.57 0.85 -8.23
N ALA A 149 9.43 0.24 -7.05
CA ALA A 149 10.54 -0.25 -6.26
C ALA A 149 11.37 -1.30 -7.02
N PHE A 150 10.70 -2.27 -7.64
CA PHE A 150 11.35 -3.32 -8.41
C PHE A 150 12.15 -2.76 -9.60
N VAL A 151 11.56 -1.85 -10.38
CA VAL A 151 12.22 -1.21 -11.53
C VAL A 151 13.45 -0.40 -11.09
N LEU A 152 13.41 0.17 -9.89
CA LEU A 152 14.57 0.87 -9.29
C LEU A 152 15.62 -0.09 -8.70
N GLY A 153 15.40 -1.41 -8.81
CA GLY A 153 16.34 -2.43 -8.37
C GLY A 153 16.26 -2.75 -6.88
N VAL A 154 15.11 -2.54 -6.24
CA VAL A 154 14.80 -3.05 -4.90
C VAL A 154 14.14 -4.41 -5.03
N PRO A 155 14.76 -5.50 -4.53
CA PRO A 155 14.16 -6.84 -4.61
C PRO A 155 12.86 -6.89 -3.81
N THR A 156 11.74 -7.17 -4.47
CA THR A 156 10.43 -7.23 -3.84
C THR A 156 9.48 -8.19 -4.55
N ALA A 157 8.52 -8.74 -3.82
CA ALA A 157 7.41 -9.47 -4.40
C ALA A 157 6.47 -8.53 -5.16
N ILE A 158 6.15 -8.88 -6.42
CA ILE A 158 5.24 -8.11 -7.26
C ILE A 158 3.96 -8.91 -7.46
N PRO A 159 2.77 -8.30 -7.27
CA PRO A 159 1.53 -8.95 -7.66
C PRO A 159 1.46 -9.04 -9.20
N PHE A 160 1.22 -10.24 -9.70
CA PHE A 160 1.14 -10.48 -11.14
C PHE A 160 -0.29 -10.56 -11.66
N ASP A 161 -1.30 -10.67 -10.78
CA ASP A 161 -2.71 -10.70 -11.16
C ASP A 161 -3.58 -10.03 -10.09
N VAL A 162 -4.76 -9.56 -10.52
CA VAL A 162 -5.85 -9.11 -9.65
C VAL A 162 -7.05 -10.00 -9.92
N VAL A 163 -7.67 -10.52 -8.88
CA VAL A 163 -8.76 -11.49 -8.97
C VAL A 163 -9.98 -11.06 -8.18
N ARG A 164 -11.15 -11.51 -8.61
CA ARG A 164 -12.38 -11.44 -7.83
C ARG A 164 -12.51 -12.72 -7.02
N ILE A 165 -12.88 -12.58 -5.75
CA ILE A 165 -13.10 -13.72 -4.86
C ILE A 165 -14.56 -14.16 -4.99
N GLU A 166 -14.82 -15.47 -5.12
CA GLU A 166 -16.16 -16.03 -5.29
C GLU A 166 -17.10 -15.64 -4.14
N SER A 167 -16.60 -15.61 -2.90
CA SER A 167 -17.33 -15.15 -1.71
C SER A 167 -17.51 -13.62 -1.62
N GLY A 168 -17.00 -12.87 -2.59
CA GLY A 168 -17.04 -11.41 -2.65
C GLY A 168 -15.69 -10.74 -2.34
N GLY A 169 -15.48 -9.56 -2.90
CA GLY A 169 -14.26 -8.78 -2.76
C GLY A 169 -13.19 -9.08 -3.81
N LEU A 170 -12.03 -8.50 -3.63
CA LEU A 170 -10.90 -8.54 -4.56
C LEU A 170 -9.63 -9.06 -3.87
N GLY A 171 -8.73 -9.61 -4.66
CA GLY A 171 -7.44 -10.08 -4.19
C GLY A 171 -6.31 -9.81 -5.17
N SER A 172 -5.10 -9.65 -4.63
CA SER A 172 -3.86 -9.60 -5.41
C SER A 172 -3.15 -10.93 -5.33
N VAL A 173 -2.74 -11.45 -6.48
CA VAL A 173 -2.07 -12.76 -6.61
C VAL A 173 -0.57 -12.54 -6.68
N TYR A 174 0.16 -13.33 -5.88
CA TYR A 174 1.62 -13.31 -5.79
C TYR A 174 2.18 -14.73 -5.92
N GLU A 175 3.44 -14.82 -6.27
CA GLU A 175 4.22 -16.05 -6.10
C GLU A 175 4.36 -16.40 -4.61
N LEU A 176 4.19 -17.67 -4.26
CA LEU A 176 4.52 -18.16 -2.93
C LEU A 176 6.04 -18.20 -2.79
N LEU A 177 6.58 -17.31 -1.98
CA LEU A 177 8.00 -17.26 -1.71
C LEU A 177 8.41 -18.42 -0.78
N ASN A 178 9.33 -19.26 -1.23
CA ASN A 178 10.00 -20.22 -0.36
C ASN A 178 11.14 -19.51 0.40
N ALA A 179 10.76 -18.63 1.30
CA ALA A 179 11.65 -17.69 1.99
C ALA A 179 11.39 -17.70 3.50
N THR A 180 12.41 -17.35 4.27
CA THR A 180 12.31 -17.19 5.72
C THR A 180 12.44 -15.73 6.10
N SER A 181 11.53 -15.18 6.92
CA SER A 181 11.67 -13.79 7.39
C SER A 181 12.89 -13.64 8.30
N TYR A 182 13.47 -12.44 8.31
CA TYR A 182 14.59 -12.13 9.19
C TYR A 182 14.22 -12.32 10.67
N ALA A 183 12.97 -12.05 11.04
CA ALA A 183 12.46 -12.35 12.38
C ALA A 183 12.59 -13.85 12.70
N LYS A 184 12.18 -14.74 11.78
CA LYS A 184 12.29 -16.18 11.98
C LYS A 184 13.75 -16.65 12.02
N LEU A 185 14.65 -16.11 11.22
CA LEU A 185 16.07 -16.41 11.26
C LEU A 185 16.68 -16.14 12.64
N LEU A 186 16.27 -15.01 13.26
CA LEU A 186 16.70 -14.64 14.60
C LEU A 186 16.07 -15.53 15.68
N ILE A 187 14.76 -15.77 15.62
CA ILE A 187 14.01 -16.58 16.58
C ILE A 187 14.52 -18.03 16.60
N ASN A 188 14.79 -18.61 15.44
CA ASN A 188 15.25 -19.98 15.30
C ASN A 188 16.75 -20.14 15.63
N GLY A 189 17.48 -19.04 15.86
CA GLY A 189 18.93 -19.06 16.07
C GLY A 189 19.74 -19.44 14.83
N GLU A 190 19.14 -19.35 13.63
CA GLU A 190 19.81 -19.60 12.35
C GLU A 190 20.83 -18.50 12.03
N LYS A 191 20.58 -17.29 12.55
CA LYS A 191 21.47 -16.14 12.49
C LYS A 191 21.50 -15.39 13.82
N THR A 192 22.63 -14.80 14.13
CA THR A 192 22.82 -13.92 15.29
C THR A 192 22.13 -12.57 15.07
N LEU A 193 21.90 -11.83 16.16
CA LEU A 193 21.38 -10.47 16.12
C LEU A 193 22.21 -9.57 15.22
N ASP A 194 23.55 -9.64 15.35
CA ASP A 194 24.49 -8.82 14.57
C ASP A 194 24.38 -9.11 13.07
N GLU A 195 24.34 -10.39 12.67
CA GLU A 195 24.18 -10.77 11.27
C GLU A 195 22.85 -10.29 10.68
N VAL A 196 21.75 -10.45 11.43
CA VAL A 196 20.43 -9.99 10.96
C VAL A 196 20.39 -8.47 10.86
N ALA A 197 21.00 -7.75 11.83
CA ALA A 197 21.06 -6.29 11.79
C ALA A 197 21.89 -5.80 10.60
N GLU A 198 23.04 -6.41 10.32
CA GLU A 198 23.88 -6.07 9.16
C GLU A 198 23.15 -6.29 7.83
N MET A 199 22.52 -7.44 7.68
CA MET A 199 21.71 -7.76 6.50
C MET A 199 20.52 -6.78 6.34
N SER A 200 19.84 -6.48 7.44
CA SER A 200 18.71 -5.54 7.47
C SER A 200 19.14 -4.14 7.07
N ILE A 201 20.20 -3.61 7.67
CA ILE A 201 20.67 -2.25 7.34
C ILE A 201 21.28 -2.16 5.94
N LYS A 202 21.87 -3.22 5.42
CA LYS A 202 22.28 -3.27 4.00
C LYS A 202 21.09 -3.11 3.06
N MET A 203 19.96 -3.78 3.34
CA MET A 203 18.71 -3.65 2.57
C MET A 203 18.12 -2.25 2.73
N LEU A 204 18.06 -1.71 3.96
CA LEU A 204 17.55 -0.37 4.21
C LEU A 204 18.37 0.69 3.45
N LYS A 205 19.69 0.62 3.47
CA LYS A 205 20.57 1.53 2.71
C LYS A 205 20.37 1.38 1.20
N LEU A 206 20.07 0.18 0.70
CA LEU A 206 19.71 -0.02 -0.70
C LEU A 206 18.42 0.73 -1.05
N ILE A 207 17.37 0.63 -0.22
CA ILE A 207 16.11 1.36 -0.41
C ILE A 207 16.38 2.87 -0.41
N HIS A 208 17.05 3.37 0.60
CA HIS A 208 17.36 4.80 0.77
C HIS A 208 18.34 5.35 -0.30
N SER A 209 19.03 4.48 -1.06
CA SER A 209 19.85 4.91 -2.21
C SER A 209 19.03 5.18 -3.48
N LYS A 210 17.74 4.84 -3.50
CA LYS A 210 16.89 4.99 -4.68
C LYS A 210 16.19 6.32 -4.66
N VAL A 211 16.27 7.04 -5.78
CA VAL A 211 15.58 8.32 -5.97
C VAL A 211 14.35 8.08 -6.84
N VAL A 212 13.19 8.52 -6.36
CA VAL A 212 11.92 8.35 -7.08
C VAL A 212 11.53 9.61 -7.84
N LYS A 213 10.66 9.46 -8.84
CA LYS A 213 10.13 10.60 -9.58
C LYS A 213 9.08 11.35 -8.74
N PRO A 214 8.97 12.68 -8.86
CA PRO A 214 7.89 13.42 -8.23
C PRO A 214 6.52 12.83 -8.58
N GLY A 215 5.67 12.65 -7.57
CA GLY A 215 4.31 12.12 -7.72
C GLY A 215 4.20 10.60 -7.86
N SER A 216 5.32 9.85 -7.92
CA SER A 216 5.29 8.38 -8.02
C SER A 216 5.05 7.67 -6.69
N MET A 217 5.28 8.33 -5.57
CA MET A 217 5.08 7.82 -4.22
C MET A 217 4.61 8.95 -3.28
N PRO A 218 3.92 8.62 -2.17
CA PRO A 218 3.56 9.61 -1.16
C PRO A 218 4.77 10.32 -0.56
N ASP A 219 4.64 11.61 -0.25
CA ASP A 219 5.63 12.39 0.51
C ASP A 219 5.42 12.17 2.01
N MET A 220 6.40 11.57 2.67
CA MET A 220 6.32 11.28 4.11
C MET A 220 6.34 12.54 4.96
N LYS A 221 7.00 13.62 4.51
CA LYS A 221 6.94 14.93 5.19
C LYS A 221 5.50 15.44 5.23
N ALA A 222 4.78 15.41 4.11
CA ALA A 222 3.37 15.82 4.06
C ALA A 222 2.49 14.94 4.98
N VAL A 223 2.75 13.64 5.01
CA VAL A 223 2.06 12.70 5.91
C VAL A 223 2.34 13.04 7.38
N ALA A 224 3.58 13.34 7.75
CA ALA A 224 3.96 13.70 9.11
C ALA A 224 3.39 15.07 9.54
N LEU A 225 3.32 16.05 8.64
CA LEU A 225 2.62 17.33 8.88
C LEU A 225 1.12 17.08 9.19
N ASN A 226 0.44 16.24 8.43
CA ASN A 226 -0.94 15.85 8.73
C ASN A 226 -1.10 15.17 10.09
N TRP A 227 -0.07 14.44 10.55
CA TRP A 227 -0.10 13.88 11.92
C TRP A 227 0.02 14.96 12.99
N ALA A 228 0.92 15.92 12.77
CA ALA A 228 1.08 17.06 13.69
C ALA A 228 -0.19 17.92 13.73
N ASP A 229 -0.78 18.24 12.58
CA ASP A 229 -2.02 19.01 12.49
C ASP A 229 -3.19 18.35 13.23
N PHE A 230 -3.30 17.02 13.11
CA PHE A 230 -4.29 16.26 13.91
C PHE A 230 -4.08 16.43 15.40
N LEU A 231 -2.83 16.57 15.87
CA LEU A 231 -2.49 16.71 17.30
C LEU A 231 -2.62 18.14 17.81
N LYS A 232 -2.98 19.12 17.00
CA LYS A 232 -3.14 20.52 17.39
C LYS A 232 -4.05 20.71 18.59
N ASP A 233 -5.15 19.98 18.65
CA ASP A 233 -6.13 20.07 19.74
C ASP A 233 -5.77 19.21 20.96
N TYR A 234 -4.66 18.47 20.90
CA TYR A 234 -4.23 17.50 21.93
C TYR A 234 -2.88 17.84 22.56
N LEU A 235 -2.16 18.82 22.01
CA LEU A 235 -0.88 19.31 22.52
C LEU A 235 -1.02 20.78 22.94
N PRO A 236 -0.23 21.26 23.92
CA PRO A 236 -0.03 22.70 24.18
C PRO A 236 0.39 23.42 22.89
N GLU A 237 -0.07 24.66 22.69
CA GLU A 237 0.11 25.43 21.47
C GLU A 237 1.59 25.63 21.09
N ASP A 238 2.44 25.86 22.09
CA ASP A 238 3.89 26.02 21.89
C ASP A 238 4.55 24.73 21.41
N LEU A 239 4.14 23.58 21.94
CA LEU A 239 4.65 22.27 21.55
C LEU A 239 4.16 21.89 20.13
N TYR A 240 2.88 22.13 19.83
CA TYR A 240 2.37 21.93 18.46
C TYR A 240 3.12 22.79 17.46
N THR A 241 3.31 24.09 17.77
CA THR A 241 4.02 25.02 16.87
C THR A 241 5.45 24.56 16.64
N LYS A 242 6.16 24.13 17.68
CA LYS A 242 7.54 23.61 17.58
C LYS A 242 7.59 22.32 16.78
N LEU A 243 6.68 21.36 17.03
CA LEU A 243 6.59 20.09 16.31
C LEU A 243 6.35 20.33 14.81
N HIS A 244 5.35 21.15 14.50
CA HIS A 244 5.01 21.48 13.11
C HIS A 244 6.20 22.15 12.40
N ALA A 245 6.85 23.14 13.04
CA ALA A 245 8.01 23.82 12.47
C ALA A 245 9.21 22.90 12.24
N LEU A 246 9.48 21.95 13.16
CA LEU A 246 10.55 20.96 12.99
C LEU A 246 10.30 20.02 11.78
N ILE A 247 9.06 19.57 11.61
CA ILE A 247 8.71 18.71 10.47
C ILE A 247 8.74 19.51 9.17
N ASP A 248 8.23 20.74 9.18
CA ASP A 248 8.20 21.58 7.98
C ASP A 248 9.60 22.04 7.54
N ALA A 249 10.53 22.20 8.47
CA ALA A 249 11.93 22.49 8.17
C ALA A 249 12.70 21.32 7.54
N ALA A 250 12.19 20.09 7.61
CA ALA A 250 12.80 18.97 6.90
C ALA A 250 12.74 19.23 5.38
N PRO A 251 13.83 19.01 4.63
CA PRO A 251 13.83 19.22 3.19
C PRO A 251 12.88 18.24 2.48
N VAL A 252 12.38 18.64 1.32
CA VAL A 252 11.75 17.69 0.40
C VAL A 252 12.83 16.74 -0.09
N ASP A 253 12.68 15.48 0.18
CA ASP A 253 13.65 14.44 -0.15
C ASP A 253 12.96 13.37 -1.02
N MET A 254 13.57 13.06 -2.16
CA MET A 254 13.04 12.10 -3.13
C MET A 254 13.62 10.69 -2.94
N HIS A 255 14.37 10.44 -1.88
CA HIS A 255 14.85 9.11 -1.58
C HIS A 255 13.71 8.22 -1.09
N MET A 256 13.68 6.99 -1.65
CA MET A 256 12.67 5.99 -1.31
C MET A 256 12.81 5.53 0.13
N MET A 257 11.68 5.32 0.78
CA MET A 257 11.55 4.69 2.08
C MET A 257 10.50 3.59 2.03
N HIS A 258 10.60 2.60 2.92
CA HIS A 258 9.58 1.56 3.06
C HIS A 258 8.34 2.05 3.82
N GLY A 259 8.53 2.92 4.81
CA GLY A 259 7.46 3.48 5.65
C GLY A 259 6.98 2.56 6.79
N ASP A 260 7.29 1.26 6.72
CA ASP A 260 7.04 0.27 7.78
C ASP A 260 8.15 -0.81 7.79
N TYR A 261 9.41 -0.35 7.84
CA TYR A 261 10.57 -1.23 7.74
C TYR A 261 10.85 -1.96 9.05
N HIS A 262 10.74 -3.28 9.03
CA HIS A 262 11.10 -4.16 10.14
C HIS A 262 11.43 -5.60 9.66
N ILE A 263 12.06 -6.40 10.54
CA ILE A 263 12.58 -7.75 10.20
C ILE A 263 11.51 -8.78 9.78
N LYS A 264 10.23 -8.54 9.98
CA LYS A 264 9.16 -9.39 9.42
C LYS A 264 8.89 -9.10 7.95
N ASN A 265 9.18 -7.88 7.48
CA ASN A 265 8.95 -7.46 6.10
C ASN A 265 10.18 -7.71 5.20
N VAL A 266 11.26 -8.25 5.75
CA VAL A 266 12.44 -8.67 4.98
C VAL A 266 12.55 -10.18 5.02
N MET A 267 12.63 -10.79 3.84
CA MET A 267 12.71 -12.23 3.65
C MET A 267 14.08 -12.61 3.10
N LEU A 268 14.55 -13.82 3.43
CA LEU A 268 15.72 -14.44 2.84
C LEU A 268 15.30 -15.62 1.99
N GLN A 269 15.60 -15.59 0.68
CA GLN A 269 15.35 -16.65 -0.27
C GLN A 269 16.64 -16.98 -1.03
N ASN A 270 17.13 -18.21 -0.93
CA ASN A 270 18.33 -18.66 -1.62
C ASN A 270 19.56 -17.74 -1.42
N GLY A 271 19.70 -17.12 -0.25
CA GLY A 271 20.79 -16.19 0.07
C GLY A 271 20.55 -14.74 -0.38
N GLU A 272 19.45 -14.47 -1.06
CA GLU A 272 19.05 -13.12 -1.48
C GLU A 272 17.98 -12.56 -0.55
N SER A 273 18.11 -11.28 -0.22
CA SER A 273 17.13 -10.55 0.59
C SER A 273 16.08 -9.94 -0.31
N LEU A 274 14.81 -10.07 0.06
CA LEU A 274 13.72 -9.41 -0.65
C LEU A 274 12.69 -8.83 0.32
N LEU A 275 12.01 -7.78 -0.11
CA LEU A 275 10.98 -7.09 0.67
C LEU A 275 9.59 -7.61 0.34
N ILE A 276 8.74 -7.61 1.36
CA ILE A 276 7.31 -7.82 1.24
C ILE A 276 6.56 -6.64 1.87
N ASP A 277 5.25 -6.57 1.61
CA ASP A 277 4.35 -5.56 2.17
C ASP A 277 4.71 -4.12 1.78
N MET A 278 4.67 -3.86 0.48
CA MET A 278 5.10 -2.62 -0.16
C MET A 278 4.02 -1.52 -0.15
N ASP A 279 2.97 -1.66 0.65
CA ASP A 279 1.81 -0.75 0.64
C ASP A 279 2.07 0.61 1.31
N THR A 280 3.13 0.70 2.11
CA THR A 280 3.57 1.91 2.81
C THR A 280 4.73 2.65 2.16
N LEU A 281 5.19 2.19 0.99
CA LEU A 281 6.26 2.86 0.26
C LEU A 281 5.99 4.35 0.08
N CYS A 282 7.00 5.14 0.34
CA CYS A 282 6.96 6.60 0.27
C CYS A 282 8.34 7.17 -0.05
N HIS A 283 8.45 8.49 -0.13
CA HIS A 283 9.74 9.16 -0.19
C HIS A 283 9.88 10.19 0.93
N GLY A 284 11.11 10.50 1.33
CA GLY A 284 11.38 11.50 2.35
C GLY A 284 12.73 11.36 3.01
N HIS A 285 13.00 12.24 3.98
CA HIS A 285 14.24 12.20 4.76
C HIS A 285 14.27 10.94 5.65
N PRO A 286 15.42 10.25 5.77
CA PRO A 286 15.56 9.00 6.52
C PRO A 286 15.06 9.02 7.96
N ILE A 287 14.96 10.18 8.60
CA ILE A 287 14.45 10.30 9.97
C ILE A 287 13.04 9.70 10.13
N PHE A 288 12.19 9.81 9.09
CA PHE A 288 10.85 9.26 9.12
C PHE A 288 10.85 7.72 9.11
N GLU A 289 11.78 7.10 8.39
CA GLU A 289 11.95 5.65 8.44
C GLU A 289 12.55 5.19 9.77
N LEU A 290 13.56 5.88 10.28
CA LEU A 290 14.14 5.59 11.59
C LEU A 290 13.09 5.71 12.71
N ALA A 291 12.17 6.67 12.60
CA ALA A 291 11.04 6.81 13.53
C ALA A 291 10.06 5.61 13.43
N SER A 292 9.79 5.11 12.23
CA SER A 292 8.96 3.91 12.04
C SER A 292 9.65 2.67 12.63
N MET A 293 10.96 2.53 12.41
CA MET A 293 11.76 1.44 13.01
C MET A 293 11.78 1.54 14.53
N TYR A 294 12.06 2.72 15.10
CA TYR A 294 12.00 2.93 16.55
C TYR A 294 10.65 2.43 17.11
N ASN A 295 9.54 2.83 16.49
CA ASN A 295 8.23 2.42 16.92
C ASN A 295 8.05 0.90 16.89
N SER A 296 8.53 0.22 15.85
CA SER A 296 8.37 -1.21 15.67
C SER A 296 9.16 -2.04 16.69
N TYR A 297 10.34 -1.55 17.11
CA TYR A 297 11.21 -2.28 18.03
C TYR A 297 11.06 -1.86 19.48
N GLU A 298 10.72 -0.61 19.77
CA GLU A 298 10.66 -0.06 21.11
C GLU A 298 9.39 0.75 21.39
N GLY A 299 9.09 1.75 20.57
CA GLY A 299 8.11 2.79 20.90
C GLY A 299 6.72 2.28 21.29
N TYR A 300 6.17 1.29 20.56
CA TYR A 300 4.89 0.67 20.91
C TYR A 300 4.94 -0.24 22.13
N SER A 301 6.13 -0.57 22.62
CA SER A 301 6.34 -1.58 23.66
C SER A 301 6.88 -1.03 24.97
N VAL A 302 7.11 0.28 25.08
CA VAL A 302 7.65 0.94 26.29
C VAL A 302 6.77 0.71 27.50
N LEU A 303 5.45 0.74 27.36
CA LEU A 303 4.49 0.54 28.46
C LEU A 303 4.04 -0.91 28.62
N ASP A 304 4.16 -1.71 27.55
CA ASP A 304 3.78 -3.12 27.53
C ASP A 304 4.74 -3.87 26.62
N HIS A 305 5.71 -4.53 27.22
CA HIS A 305 6.75 -5.28 26.51
C HIS A 305 6.21 -6.45 25.69
N SER A 306 4.98 -6.94 25.96
CA SER A 306 4.37 -8.02 25.19
C SER A 306 4.07 -7.60 23.75
N ASN A 307 3.85 -6.32 23.49
CA ASN A 307 3.52 -5.83 22.14
C ASN A 307 4.58 -6.20 21.10
N VAL A 308 5.88 -6.06 21.40
CA VAL A 308 6.94 -6.45 20.46
C VAL A 308 7.07 -7.96 20.34
N THR A 309 6.84 -8.69 21.42
CA THR A 309 6.83 -10.18 21.39
C THR A 309 5.70 -10.69 20.50
N ASP A 310 4.50 -10.15 20.67
CA ASP A 310 3.34 -10.52 19.83
C ASP A 310 3.54 -10.10 18.37
N PHE A 311 4.16 -8.94 18.15
CA PHE A 311 4.38 -8.40 16.82
C PHE A 311 5.56 -9.04 16.10
N LEU A 312 6.77 -9.04 16.69
CA LEU A 312 8.00 -9.51 16.04
C LEU A 312 8.41 -10.94 16.43
N GLY A 313 7.87 -11.48 17.54
CA GLY A 313 8.22 -12.78 18.07
C GLY A 313 9.54 -12.82 18.87
N ILE A 314 10.11 -11.66 19.21
CA ILE A 314 11.35 -11.52 19.98
C ILE A 314 11.11 -10.81 21.32
N SER A 315 12.00 -11.01 22.31
CA SER A 315 11.87 -10.30 23.59
C SER A 315 12.10 -8.79 23.43
N TYR A 316 11.58 -8.01 24.38
CA TYR A 316 11.77 -6.55 24.39
C TYR A 316 13.26 -6.17 24.44
N GLU A 317 14.06 -6.86 25.26
CA GLU A 317 15.51 -6.65 25.38
C GLU A 317 16.22 -6.92 24.03
N THR A 318 15.80 -7.97 23.33
CA THR A 318 16.34 -8.30 21.99
C THR A 318 15.94 -7.23 20.98
N ALA A 319 14.73 -6.72 21.04
CA ALA A 319 14.24 -5.68 20.14
C ALA A 319 14.99 -4.35 20.34
N VAL A 320 15.19 -3.93 21.61
CA VAL A 320 15.96 -2.73 21.95
C VAL A 320 17.42 -2.89 21.50
N ALA A 321 18.04 -4.04 21.75
CA ALA A 321 19.41 -4.31 21.29
C ALA A 321 19.52 -4.29 19.76
N PHE A 322 18.51 -4.86 19.06
CA PHE A 322 18.44 -4.84 17.60
C PHE A 322 18.29 -3.42 17.04
N TRP A 323 17.41 -2.61 17.63
CA TRP A 323 17.25 -1.21 17.25
C TRP A 323 18.56 -0.44 17.43
N ARG A 324 19.22 -0.58 18.59
CA ARG A 324 20.48 0.12 18.87
C ARG A 324 21.57 -0.29 17.88
N LYS A 325 21.72 -1.58 17.63
CA LYS A 325 22.69 -2.10 16.66
C LYS A 325 22.38 -1.60 15.24
N SER A 326 21.10 -1.57 14.88
CA SER A 326 20.65 -1.06 13.57
C SER A 326 21.00 0.41 13.39
N LEU A 327 20.81 1.22 14.42
CA LEU A 327 21.15 2.65 14.40
C LEU A 327 22.65 2.87 14.27
N GLU A 328 23.49 2.11 15.01
CA GLU A 328 24.96 2.12 14.87
C GLU A 328 25.42 1.82 13.44
N LEU A 329 24.86 0.75 12.84
CA LEU A 329 25.19 0.34 11.48
C LEU A 329 24.69 1.32 10.42
N TYR A 330 23.53 1.91 10.65
CA TYR A 330 22.96 2.89 9.72
C TYR A 330 23.79 4.17 9.68
N LEU A 331 24.12 4.73 10.84
CA LEU A 331 24.92 5.94 10.98
C LEU A 331 26.43 5.72 10.79
N GLY A 332 26.89 4.48 10.89
CA GLY A 332 28.32 4.14 10.78
C GLY A 332 29.17 4.63 11.96
N THR A 333 28.55 4.82 13.13
CA THR A 333 29.22 5.30 14.36
C THR A 333 28.79 4.51 15.59
N LYS A 334 29.64 4.47 16.59
CA LYS A 334 29.35 3.95 17.94
C LYS A 334 29.32 5.06 18.98
N ASP A 335 29.44 6.32 18.57
CA ASP A 335 29.39 7.46 19.49
C ASP A 335 27.96 7.54 20.09
N VAL A 336 27.89 7.27 21.39
CA VAL A 336 26.65 7.21 22.14
C VAL A 336 25.90 8.56 22.10
N SER A 337 26.60 9.69 22.04
CA SER A 337 25.99 11.02 21.97
C SER A 337 25.25 11.21 20.64
N VAL A 338 25.90 10.86 19.53
CA VAL A 338 25.31 10.92 18.18
C VAL A 338 24.11 9.97 18.07
N LEU A 339 24.26 8.73 18.55
CA LEU A 339 23.18 7.75 18.53
C LEU A 339 21.97 8.22 19.32
N ASN A 340 22.16 8.78 20.53
CA ASN A 340 21.07 9.28 21.35
C ASN A 340 20.42 10.52 20.73
N GLU A 341 21.17 11.39 20.09
CA GLU A 341 20.64 12.55 19.38
C GLU A 341 19.68 12.13 18.25
N VAL A 342 20.14 11.23 17.36
CA VAL A 342 19.32 10.75 16.24
C VAL A 342 18.12 9.95 16.74
N GLU A 343 18.28 9.13 17.77
CA GLU A 343 17.18 8.40 18.39
C GLU A 343 16.12 9.35 18.98
N ASN A 344 16.52 10.43 19.64
CA ASN A 344 15.59 11.44 20.18
C ASN A 344 14.81 12.13 19.04
N LYS A 345 15.46 12.42 17.90
CA LYS A 345 14.79 12.95 16.72
C LYS A 345 13.80 11.94 16.16
N ALA A 346 14.15 10.66 16.09
CA ALA A 346 13.26 9.59 15.67
C ALA A 346 12.07 9.42 16.63
N LYS A 347 12.30 9.54 17.95
CA LYS A 347 11.25 9.51 18.98
C LYS A 347 10.21 10.61 18.79
N ILE A 348 10.61 11.84 18.45
CA ILE A 348 9.65 12.94 18.20
C ILE A 348 8.64 12.53 17.13
N ILE A 349 9.08 12.07 15.97
CA ILE A 349 8.20 11.64 14.88
C ILE A 349 7.45 10.35 15.26
N GLY A 350 8.13 9.42 15.91
CA GLY A 350 7.56 8.16 16.36
C GLY A 350 6.38 8.36 17.32
N TYR A 351 6.56 9.13 18.37
CA TYR A 351 5.52 9.40 19.34
C TYR A 351 4.38 10.27 18.79
N THR A 352 4.66 11.16 17.84
CA THR A 352 3.62 11.85 17.06
C THR A 352 2.70 10.85 16.35
N ARG A 353 3.28 9.85 15.66
CA ARG A 353 2.53 8.78 14.98
C ARG A 353 1.75 7.92 15.97
N ILE A 354 2.38 7.48 17.09
CA ILE A 354 1.74 6.64 18.12
C ILE A 354 0.56 7.37 18.74
N MET A 355 0.75 8.61 19.19
CA MET A 355 -0.28 9.42 19.84
C MET A 355 -1.49 9.59 18.94
N ARG A 356 -1.27 10.03 17.69
CA ARG A 356 -2.33 10.17 16.71
C ARG A 356 -3.06 8.84 16.46
N ARG A 357 -2.33 7.75 16.25
CA ARG A 357 -2.92 6.41 16.02
C ARG A 357 -3.79 5.98 17.19
N ARG A 358 -3.32 6.19 18.43
CA ARG A 358 -4.05 5.80 19.64
C ARG A 358 -5.32 6.61 19.81
N ILE A 359 -5.27 7.94 19.60
CA ILE A 359 -6.45 8.81 19.68
C ILE A 359 -7.49 8.39 18.63
N ARG A 360 -7.09 8.18 17.37
CA ARG A 360 -7.99 7.72 16.31
C ARG A 360 -8.63 6.36 16.54
N ARG A 361 -8.04 5.54 17.41
CA ARG A 361 -8.55 4.22 17.81
C ARG A 361 -9.26 4.29 19.17
N HIS A 362 -9.86 5.41 19.47
CA HIS A 362 -10.63 5.63 20.72
C HIS A 362 -9.80 5.38 21.99
N GLY A 363 -8.50 5.75 21.99
CA GLY A 363 -7.59 5.52 23.12
C GLY A 363 -8.04 6.17 24.41
N PHE A 364 -8.82 7.26 24.37
CA PHE A 364 -9.37 7.89 25.57
C PHE A 364 -10.47 7.06 26.27
N GLU A 365 -11.01 6.04 25.63
CA GLU A 365 -12.04 5.17 26.20
C GLU A 365 -11.47 4.05 27.10
N THR A 366 -10.15 3.85 27.09
CA THR A 366 -9.47 2.81 27.89
C THR A 366 -8.34 3.38 28.74
N GLU A 367 -8.10 2.82 29.92
CA GLU A 367 -6.99 3.26 30.80
C GLU A 367 -5.61 3.05 30.14
N ALA A 368 -5.42 1.92 29.45
CA ALA A 368 -4.18 1.66 28.70
C ALA A 368 -3.97 2.68 27.57
N GLY A 369 -5.02 3.04 26.86
CA GLY A 369 -4.96 4.06 25.81
C GLY A 369 -4.65 5.45 26.33
N LYS A 370 -5.27 5.84 27.48
CA LYS A 370 -4.95 7.11 28.15
C LYS A 370 -3.50 7.14 28.59
N ALA A 371 -3.00 6.06 29.19
CA ALA A 371 -1.61 5.95 29.65
C ALA A 371 -0.63 6.09 28.45
N GLU A 372 -0.93 5.46 27.30
CA GLU A 372 -0.09 5.56 26.10
C GLU A 372 -0.11 6.99 25.53
N ILE A 373 -1.27 7.65 25.45
CA ILE A 373 -1.38 9.05 25.00
C ILE A 373 -0.60 9.99 25.92
N GLU A 374 -0.74 9.80 27.22
CA GLU A 374 -0.02 10.60 28.22
C GLU A 374 1.50 10.38 28.16
N ASN A 375 1.94 9.14 27.97
CA ASN A 375 3.36 8.83 27.75
C ASN A 375 3.89 9.52 26.49
N CYS A 376 3.15 9.48 25.38
CA CYS A 376 3.53 10.18 24.15
C CYS A 376 3.68 11.69 24.39
N ARG A 377 2.72 12.29 25.09
CA ARG A 377 2.75 13.72 25.44
C ARG A 377 4.01 14.07 26.26
N LYS A 378 4.29 13.33 27.33
CA LYS A 378 5.47 13.56 28.16
C LYS A 378 6.78 13.51 27.40
N VAL A 379 6.93 12.53 26.52
CA VAL A 379 8.14 12.41 25.68
C VAL A 379 8.25 13.60 24.74
N LEU A 380 7.16 14.03 24.12
CA LEU A 380 7.17 15.21 23.25
C LEU A 380 7.47 16.50 24.04
N GLU A 381 6.90 16.67 25.23
CA GLU A 381 7.20 17.80 26.17
C GLU A 381 8.67 17.85 26.56
N GLU A 382 9.30 16.70 26.74
CA GLU A 382 10.73 16.62 27.11
C GLU A 382 11.64 16.91 25.90
N LEU A 383 11.35 16.36 24.71
CA LEU A 383 12.27 16.36 23.57
C LEU A 383 12.14 17.61 22.69
N LEU A 384 10.91 18.12 22.47
CA LEU A 384 10.69 19.23 21.53
C LEU A 384 11.47 20.50 21.90
N PRO A 385 11.52 20.95 23.18
CA PRO A 385 12.27 22.15 23.55
C PRO A 385 13.79 22.02 23.37
N LYS A 386 14.32 20.79 23.36
CA LYS A 386 15.75 20.48 23.27
C LYS A 386 16.21 20.17 21.83
N THR A 387 15.28 20.18 20.86
CA THR A 387 15.58 19.77 19.49
C THR A 387 15.45 20.96 18.55
N ASP A 388 16.52 21.30 17.85
CA ASP A 388 16.54 22.43 16.90
C ASP A 388 16.33 21.99 15.45
N THR A 389 16.63 20.72 15.12
CA THR A 389 16.45 20.16 13.79
C THR A 389 16.22 18.65 13.85
N LEU A 390 15.44 18.13 12.89
CA LEU A 390 15.27 16.68 12.68
C LEU A 390 16.38 16.09 11.80
N LEU A 391 17.22 16.90 11.19
CA LEU A 391 18.30 16.44 10.31
C LEU A 391 19.48 15.89 11.11
N PHE A 392 20.19 14.90 10.53
CA PHE A 392 21.35 14.24 11.12
C PHE A 392 22.37 13.84 10.06
#